data_104525ae72ba8d3ec019243f06b6e31f
#
_entry.id   104525ae72ba8d3ec019243f06b6e31f
#
_cell.length_a   1.000
_cell.length_b   1.000
_cell.length_c   1.000
_cell.angle_alpha   90.00
_cell.angle_beta   90.00
_cell.angle_gamma   90.00
#
_symmetry.space_group_name_H-M   'P 1'
#
loop_
_entity.id
_entity.type
_entity.pdbx_description
1 polymer ?
#
loop_
_entity_poly.entity_id
_entity_poly.type
_entity_poly.pdbx_seq_one_letter_code
_entity_poly.pdbx_strand_id
1 'polypeptide(L)'
;MTEKDATRDERPWALVSGASGGLGQAFSRHLASCGANLVLTGRRQDVLDDLATKLTTRYGIRTIVRPCDIASASERLTLVEDIAGRGIIIDTLVNNAGFGAAGRIAETDPVRQTSQVEVNCEAVVHLCGLLLPGMIAAKQGSIINVASTAAFQPIPQFATYAASKSFVLSFTKALWAETNGTGVRVTAVCPGPTETGFFDVAGVPKMGAGMRRQPDDVVRTAFDALARHRPYAIDGFINRAVARLAPHLPPRLVMTEAEKYLKV
;
A
#
# COMPACT_ATOMS: atom_id res chain seq x y z
N MET A 1 5.44 -13.38 -43.62
CA MET A 1 4.59 -12.69 -42.62
C MET A 1 4.09 -13.77 -41.68
N THR A 2 4.73 -13.92 -40.55
CA THR A 2 4.47 -15.00 -39.60
C THR A 2 3.42 -14.54 -38.59
N GLU A 3 2.46 -15.41 -38.29
CA GLU A 3 1.29 -15.30 -37.40
C GLU A 3 1.61 -14.93 -35.92
N LYS A 4 2.72 -14.24 -35.63
CA LYS A 4 3.20 -13.87 -34.29
C LYS A 4 2.82 -12.46 -33.85
N ASP A 5 2.06 -11.73 -34.66
CA ASP A 5 1.56 -10.36 -34.32
C ASP A 5 0.12 -10.35 -33.77
N ALA A 6 -0.30 -11.44 -33.13
CA ALA A 6 -1.55 -11.47 -32.38
C ALA A 6 -1.42 -10.59 -31.14
N THR A 7 -1.74 -9.30 -31.30
CA THR A 7 -2.19 -8.31 -30.30
C THR A 7 -1.59 -8.46 -28.91
N ARG A 8 -0.37 -7.91 -28.75
CA ARG A 8 0.12 -7.54 -27.42
C ARG A 8 -0.92 -6.56 -26.85
N ASP A 9 -1.64 -6.97 -25.82
CA ASP A 9 -2.55 -6.05 -25.12
C ASP A 9 -1.71 -4.91 -24.56
N GLU A 10 -1.74 -3.77 -25.23
CA GLU A 10 -0.92 -2.58 -24.88
C GLU A 10 -1.33 -1.93 -23.56
N ARG A 11 -2.36 -2.44 -22.90
CA ARG A 11 -2.81 -1.89 -21.62
C ARG A 11 -1.75 -2.07 -20.54
N PRO A 12 -1.52 -1.03 -19.70
CA PRO A 12 -0.56 -1.11 -18.61
C PRO A 12 -0.96 -2.17 -17.59
N TRP A 13 0.03 -2.78 -16.93
CA TRP A 13 -0.17 -3.73 -15.86
C TRP A 13 0.13 -3.11 -14.50
N ALA A 14 -0.75 -3.34 -13.54
CA ALA A 14 -0.53 -2.92 -12.17
C ALA A 14 -0.49 -4.12 -11.21
N LEU A 15 0.48 -4.12 -10.30
CA LEU A 15 0.57 -5.06 -9.18
C LEU A 15 0.03 -4.41 -7.91
N VAL A 16 -0.98 -5.03 -7.30
CA VAL A 16 -1.55 -4.56 -6.04
C VAL A 16 -1.32 -5.59 -4.95
N SER A 17 -0.46 -5.27 -3.96
CA SER A 17 -0.27 -6.13 -2.80
C SER A 17 -1.38 -5.92 -1.76
N GLY A 18 -1.78 -7.01 -1.07
CA GLY A 18 -2.90 -6.95 -0.14
C GLY A 18 -4.24 -6.61 -0.82
N ALA A 19 -4.42 -7.03 -2.08
CA ALA A 19 -5.60 -6.73 -2.89
C ALA A 19 -6.92 -7.27 -2.29
N SER A 20 -6.85 -8.27 -1.42
CA SER A 20 -8.03 -8.81 -0.72
C SER A 20 -8.56 -7.93 0.41
N GLY A 21 -7.81 -6.90 0.86
CA GLY A 21 -8.25 -5.94 1.88
C GLY A 21 -9.07 -4.77 1.29
N GLY A 22 -9.84 -4.06 2.14
CA GLY A 22 -10.75 -3.01 1.66
C GLY A 22 -10.08 -1.91 0.84
N LEU A 23 -8.91 -1.43 1.28
CA LEU A 23 -8.15 -0.40 0.54
C LEU A 23 -7.51 -1.01 -0.73
N GLY A 24 -6.99 -2.24 -0.68
CA GLY A 24 -6.45 -2.94 -1.85
C GLY A 24 -7.51 -3.16 -2.92
N GLN A 25 -8.73 -3.53 -2.54
CA GLN A 25 -9.87 -3.63 -3.47
C GLN A 25 -10.21 -2.27 -4.10
N ALA A 26 -10.15 -1.17 -3.33
CA ALA A 26 -10.41 0.17 -3.86
C ALA A 26 -9.33 0.60 -4.87
N PHE A 27 -8.04 0.35 -4.59
CA PHE A 27 -6.97 0.56 -5.56
C PHE A 27 -7.18 -0.27 -6.83
N SER A 28 -7.52 -1.54 -6.68
CA SER A 28 -7.76 -2.45 -7.81
C SER A 28 -8.95 -1.97 -8.67
N ARG A 29 -10.05 -1.54 -8.06
CA ARG A 29 -11.20 -0.96 -8.79
C ARG A 29 -10.81 0.31 -9.55
N HIS A 30 -10.07 1.20 -8.93
CA HIS A 30 -9.64 2.45 -9.58
C HIS A 30 -8.75 2.17 -10.79
N LEU A 31 -7.72 1.34 -10.63
CA LEU A 31 -6.81 0.96 -11.72
C LEU A 31 -7.55 0.27 -12.87
N ALA A 32 -8.46 -0.65 -12.54
CA ALA A 32 -9.31 -1.32 -13.53
C ALA A 32 -10.20 -0.32 -14.31
N SER A 33 -10.77 0.66 -13.61
CA SER A 33 -11.58 1.71 -14.24
C SER A 33 -10.78 2.64 -15.16
N CYS A 34 -9.48 2.73 -14.94
CA CYS A 34 -8.53 3.42 -15.84
C CYS A 34 -8.00 2.52 -16.98
N GLY A 35 -8.50 1.28 -17.09
CA GLY A 35 -8.14 0.35 -18.16
C GLY A 35 -6.88 -0.48 -17.90
N ALA A 36 -6.29 -0.44 -16.70
CA ALA A 36 -5.11 -1.25 -16.38
C ALA A 36 -5.48 -2.72 -16.19
N ASN A 37 -4.66 -3.62 -16.71
CA ASN A 37 -4.64 -5.03 -16.34
C ASN A 37 -4.04 -5.19 -14.94
N LEU A 38 -4.45 -6.22 -14.18
CA LEU A 38 -4.07 -6.32 -12.77
C LEU A 38 -3.43 -7.66 -12.41
N VAL A 39 -2.36 -7.59 -11.65
CA VAL A 39 -1.87 -8.68 -10.82
C VAL A 39 -2.36 -8.43 -9.39
N LEU A 40 -3.21 -9.30 -8.90
CA LEU A 40 -3.83 -9.22 -7.57
C LEU A 40 -3.13 -10.22 -6.64
N THR A 41 -2.48 -9.73 -5.60
CA THR A 41 -1.79 -10.60 -4.65
C THR A 41 -2.19 -10.37 -3.20
N GLY A 42 -2.16 -11.43 -2.42
CA GLY A 42 -2.54 -11.52 -1.02
C GLY A 42 -2.72 -12.97 -0.60
N ARG A 43 -3.07 -13.23 0.65
CA ARG A 43 -3.17 -14.60 1.20
C ARG A 43 -4.50 -15.32 0.92
N ARG A 44 -5.59 -14.55 0.72
CA ARG A 44 -6.95 -15.11 0.58
C ARG A 44 -7.31 -15.26 -0.88
N GLN A 45 -7.05 -16.46 -1.41
CA GLN A 45 -7.26 -16.75 -2.82
C GLN A 45 -8.72 -16.55 -3.25
N ASP A 46 -9.66 -17.08 -2.48
CA ASP A 46 -11.10 -16.98 -2.73
C ASP A 46 -11.58 -15.53 -2.92
N VAL A 47 -11.11 -14.62 -2.05
CA VAL A 47 -11.43 -13.18 -2.13
C VAL A 47 -10.77 -12.52 -3.35
N LEU A 48 -9.57 -12.96 -3.72
CA LEU A 48 -8.86 -12.44 -4.89
C LEU A 48 -9.54 -12.91 -6.19
N ASP A 49 -10.00 -14.16 -6.26
CA ASP A 49 -10.70 -14.73 -7.42
C ASP A 49 -12.07 -14.04 -7.65
N ASP A 50 -12.81 -13.81 -6.56
CA ASP A 50 -14.07 -13.05 -6.61
C ASP A 50 -13.83 -11.61 -7.11
N LEU A 51 -12.81 -10.93 -6.57
CA LEU A 51 -12.42 -9.59 -6.99
C LEU A 51 -12.01 -9.59 -8.47
N ALA A 52 -11.19 -10.53 -8.91
CA ALA A 52 -10.74 -10.66 -10.29
C ALA A 52 -11.91 -10.82 -11.24
N THR A 53 -12.86 -11.70 -10.91
CA THR A 53 -14.08 -11.94 -11.70
C THR A 53 -14.91 -10.66 -11.84
N LYS A 54 -15.14 -9.95 -10.72
CA LYS A 54 -15.90 -8.69 -10.72
C LYS A 54 -15.24 -7.61 -11.58
N LEU A 55 -13.92 -7.48 -11.49
CA LEU A 55 -13.17 -6.46 -12.24
C LEU A 55 -13.12 -6.79 -13.74
N THR A 56 -12.87 -8.04 -14.09
CA THR A 56 -12.86 -8.49 -15.50
C THR A 56 -14.22 -8.30 -16.16
N THR A 57 -15.30 -8.70 -15.48
CA THR A 57 -16.66 -8.56 -15.99
C THR A 57 -17.06 -7.10 -16.18
N ARG A 58 -16.70 -6.24 -15.21
CA ARG A 58 -17.14 -4.84 -15.22
C ARG A 58 -16.34 -3.94 -16.15
N TYR A 59 -15.02 -4.16 -16.26
CA TYR A 59 -14.10 -3.25 -16.95
C TYR A 59 -13.45 -3.84 -18.20
N GLY A 60 -13.67 -5.14 -18.48
CA GLY A 60 -13.08 -5.82 -19.64
C GLY A 60 -11.55 -5.90 -19.62
N ILE A 61 -10.95 -5.82 -18.46
CA ILE A 61 -9.49 -5.95 -18.24
C ILE A 61 -9.08 -7.41 -18.05
N ARG A 62 -7.79 -7.68 -18.16
CA ARG A 62 -7.23 -8.97 -17.74
C ARG A 62 -6.78 -8.90 -16.29
N THR A 63 -6.95 -10.01 -15.58
CA THR A 63 -6.51 -10.17 -14.20
C THR A 63 -5.69 -11.43 -14.03
N ILE A 64 -4.66 -11.38 -13.19
CA ILE A 64 -3.88 -12.53 -12.74
C ILE A 64 -3.95 -12.55 -11.22
N VAL A 65 -4.48 -13.63 -10.68
CA VAL A 65 -4.47 -13.85 -9.22
C VAL A 65 -3.23 -14.65 -8.87
N ARG A 66 -2.45 -14.13 -7.92
CA ARG A 66 -1.26 -14.77 -7.38
C ARG A 66 -1.27 -14.69 -5.87
N PRO A 67 -1.76 -15.74 -5.19
CA PRO A 67 -1.62 -15.84 -3.75
C PRO A 67 -0.15 -15.79 -3.36
N CYS A 68 0.17 -14.97 -2.38
CA CYS A 68 1.53 -14.77 -1.90
C CYS A 68 1.47 -14.30 -0.45
N ASP A 69 2.22 -14.93 0.43
CA ASP A 69 2.55 -14.36 1.71
C ASP A 69 3.65 -13.31 1.52
N ILE A 70 3.22 -12.06 1.57
CA ILE A 70 4.12 -10.94 1.29
C ILE A 70 5.24 -10.79 2.36
N ALA A 71 5.15 -11.47 3.51
CA ALA A 71 6.23 -11.55 4.49
C ALA A 71 7.40 -12.40 3.98
N SER A 72 7.14 -13.39 3.13
CA SER A 72 8.15 -14.29 2.56
C SER A 72 8.92 -13.64 1.42
N ALA A 73 10.24 -13.48 1.59
CA ALA A 73 11.11 -12.94 0.54
C ALA A 73 11.16 -13.85 -0.70
N SER A 74 11.15 -15.17 -0.50
CA SER A 74 11.14 -16.14 -1.61
C SER A 74 9.84 -16.10 -2.40
N GLU A 75 8.68 -15.95 -1.73
CA GLU A 75 7.41 -15.85 -2.43
C GLU A 75 7.29 -14.54 -3.22
N ARG A 76 7.81 -13.41 -2.69
CA ARG A 76 7.88 -12.15 -3.44
C ARG A 76 8.75 -12.28 -4.69
N LEU A 77 9.89 -12.97 -4.60
CA LEU A 77 10.76 -13.23 -5.76
C LEU A 77 10.04 -14.08 -6.80
N THR A 78 9.46 -15.22 -6.38
CA THR A 78 8.69 -16.12 -7.26
C THR A 78 7.52 -15.40 -7.94
N LEU A 79 6.82 -14.52 -7.20
CA LEU A 79 5.75 -13.68 -7.75
C LEU A 79 6.24 -12.83 -8.91
N VAL A 80 7.36 -12.13 -8.74
CA VAL A 80 7.91 -11.22 -9.77
C VAL A 80 8.48 -12.02 -10.94
N GLU A 81 9.15 -13.14 -10.68
CA GLU A 81 9.68 -14.04 -11.74
C GLU A 81 8.56 -14.65 -12.58
N ASP A 82 7.45 -15.10 -11.97
CA ASP A 82 6.29 -15.62 -12.71
C ASP A 82 5.65 -14.54 -13.61
N ILE A 83 5.53 -13.31 -13.11
CA ILE A 83 5.02 -12.18 -13.88
C ILE A 83 5.94 -11.91 -15.08
N ALA A 84 7.25 -11.84 -14.84
CA ALA A 84 8.25 -11.61 -15.89
C ALA A 84 8.30 -12.76 -16.91
N GLY A 85 8.18 -14.01 -16.45
CA GLY A 85 8.12 -15.22 -17.31
C GLY A 85 6.92 -15.23 -18.27
N ARG A 86 5.86 -14.48 -17.94
CA ARG A 86 4.70 -14.26 -18.82
C ARG A 86 4.90 -13.11 -19.81
N GLY A 87 6.06 -12.47 -19.82
CA GLY A 87 6.34 -11.28 -20.62
C GLY A 87 5.59 -10.01 -20.17
N ILE A 88 5.13 -9.97 -18.92
CA ILE A 88 4.41 -8.85 -18.34
C ILE A 88 5.40 -7.89 -17.68
N ILE A 89 5.28 -6.62 -18.01
CA ILE A 89 6.01 -5.52 -17.37
C ILE A 89 5.01 -4.79 -16.47
N ILE A 90 5.38 -4.60 -15.20
CA ILE A 90 4.55 -3.87 -14.25
C ILE A 90 4.82 -2.36 -14.39
N ASP A 91 3.81 -1.62 -14.82
CA ASP A 91 3.85 -0.16 -14.94
C ASP A 91 3.48 0.53 -13.63
N THR A 92 2.65 -0.10 -12.80
CA THR A 92 2.23 0.47 -11.52
C THR A 92 2.35 -0.55 -10.39
N LEU A 93 3.10 -0.19 -9.34
CA LEU A 93 3.18 -0.95 -8.10
C LEU A 93 2.38 -0.23 -7.00
N VAL A 94 1.43 -0.93 -6.39
CA VAL A 94 0.75 -0.47 -5.17
C VAL A 94 1.15 -1.36 -4.00
N ASN A 95 2.09 -0.89 -3.19
CA ASN A 95 2.47 -1.50 -1.91
C ASN A 95 1.42 -1.15 -0.86
N ASN A 96 0.34 -1.94 -0.83
CA ASN A 96 -0.78 -1.73 0.08
C ASN A 96 -0.84 -2.78 1.19
N ALA A 97 -0.26 -3.96 1.02
CA ALA A 97 -0.22 -4.97 2.08
C ALA A 97 0.36 -4.39 3.37
N GLY A 98 -0.32 -4.65 4.47
CA GLY A 98 0.10 -4.16 5.77
C GLY A 98 -0.94 -4.47 6.84
N PHE A 99 -0.49 -4.59 8.07
CA PHE A 99 -1.37 -4.76 9.23
C PHE A 99 -0.80 -4.05 10.43
N GLY A 100 -1.64 -3.88 11.46
CA GLY A 100 -1.26 -3.43 12.77
C GLY A 100 -1.56 -4.49 13.82
N ALA A 101 -0.86 -4.45 14.93
CA ALA A 101 -1.16 -5.22 16.13
C ALA A 101 -1.04 -4.28 17.33
N ALA A 102 -2.18 -4.01 17.96
CA ALA A 102 -2.23 -3.17 19.16
C ALA A 102 -1.84 -4.00 20.39
N GLY A 103 -1.25 -3.32 21.37
CA GLY A 103 -0.85 -3.89 22.66
C GLY A 103 0.53 -3.38 23.09
N ARG A 104 0.82 -3.50 24.39
CA ARG A 104 2.14 -3.18 24.92
C ARG A 104 3.14 -4.21 24.44
N ILE A 105 4.34 -3.80 24.06
CA ILE A 105 5.39 -4.72 23.55
C ILE A 105 5.67 -5.86 24.52
N ALA A 106 5.69 -5.57 25.84
CA ALA A 106 5.91 -6.60 26.86
C ALA A 106 4.77 -7.62 27.02
N GLU A 107 3.60 -7.35 26.45
CA GLU A 107 2.37 -8.15 26.62
C GLU A 107 1.91 -8.78 25.29
N THR A 108 2.57 -8.48 24.19
CA THR A 108 2.21 -8.98 22.86
C THR A 108 3.18 -10.04 22.37
N ASP A 109 2.69 -10.95 21.52
CA ASP A 109 3.52 -11.96 20.88
C ASP A 109 4.63 -11.29 20.03
N PRO A 110 5.92 -11.54 20.34
CA PRO A 110 7.04 -10.95 19.60
C PRO A 110 7.05 -11.35 18.11
N VAL A 111 6.61 -12.57 17.77
CA VAL A 111 6.50 -13.02 16.37
C VAL A 111 5.52 -12.15 15.61
N ARG A 112 4.36 -11.85 16.20
CA ARG A 112 3.37 -10.96 15.57
C ARG A 112 3.89 -9.52 15.42
N GLN A 113 4.73 -9.05 16.35
CA GLN A 113 5.36 -7.72 16.25
C GLN A 113 6.41 -7.67 15.14
N THR A 114 7.29 -8.68 15.04
CA THR A 114 8.29 -8.74 13.97
C THR A 114 7.67 -8.93 12.59
N SER A 115 6.62 -9.73 12.46
CA SER A 115 5.88 -9.90 11.21
C SER A 115 5.28 -8.59 10.68
N GLN A 116 4.98 -7.61 11.55
CA GLN A 116 4.61 -6.28 11.06
C GLN A 116 5.75 -5.59 10.31
N VAL A 117 6.99 -5.77 10.75
CA VAL A 117 8.18 -5.17 10.10
C VAL A 117 8.43 -5.86 8.76
N GLU A 118 8.31 -7.19 8.71
CA GLU A 118 8.46 -7.97 7.48
C GLU A 118 7.43 -7.52 6.42
N VAL A 119 6.16 -7.43 6.79
CA VAL A 119 5.09 -7.05 5.86
C VAL A 119 5.11 -5.57 5.54
N ASN A 120 5.21 -4.69 6.57
CA ASN A 120 5.03 -3.26 6.38
C ASN A 120 6.29 -2.55 5.86
N CYS A 121 7.49 -3.11 6.08
CA CYS A 121 8.75 -2.46 5.72
C CYS A 121 9.54 -3.29 4.70
N GLU A 122 9.95 -4.51 5.05
CA GLU A 122 10.80 -5.34 4.20
C GLU A 122 10.15 -5.63 2.85
N ALA A 123 8.88 -6.03 2.84
CA ALA A 123 8.16 -6.31 1.60
C ALA A 123 8.09 -5.08 0.68
N VAL A 124 7.90 -3.89 1.25
CA VAL A 124 7.85 -2.63 0.48
C VAL A 124 9.20 -2.36 -0.20
N VAL A 125 10.30 -2.47 0.54
CA VAL A 125 11.66 -2.28 0.00
C VAL A 125 11.95 -3.32 -1.07
N HIS A 126 11.67 -4.59 -0.80
CA HIS A 126 11.98 -5.69 -1.72
C HIS A 126 11.21 -5.58 -3.03
N LEU A 127 9.88 -5.33 -3.00
CA LEU A 127 9.09 -5.17 -4.22
C LEU A 127 9.51 -3.92 -5.01
N CYS A 128 9.84 -2.81 -4.35
CA CYS A 128 10.40 -1.66 -5.02
C CYS A 128 11.73 -2.02 -5.70
N GLY A 129 12.65 -2.70 -5.01
CA GLY A 129 13.94 -3.11 -5.55
C GLY A 129 13.84 -4.07 -6.74
N LEU A 130 12.85 -4.98 -6.73
CA LEU A 130 12.63 -5.93 -7.82
C LEU A 130 12.02 -5.28 -9.07
N LEU A 131 11.14 -4.28 -8.93
CA LEU A 131 10.37 -3.73 -10.05
C LEU A 131 10.92 -2.40 -10.57
N LEU A 132 11.51 -1.58 -9.72
CA LEU A 132 12.00 -0.24 -10.10
C LEU A 132 13.07 -0.26 -11.22
N PRO A 133 14.05 -1.19 -11.26
CA PRO A 133 15.02 -1.20 -12.35
C PRO A 133 14.39 -1.34 -13.73
N GLY A 134 13.35 -2.18 -13.85
CA GLY A 134 12.59 -2.34 -15.10
C GLY A 134 11.82 -1.07 -15.48
N MET A 135 11.20 -0.40 -14.52
CA MET A 135 10.49 0.86 -14.72
C MET A 135 11.45 1.98 -15.19
N ILE A 136 12.64 2.08 -14.59
CA ILE A 136 13.66 3.06 -14.98
C ILE A 136 14.17 2.79 -16.40
N ALA A 137 14.44 1.53 -16.73
CA ALA A 137 14.86 1.14 -18.08
C ALA A 137 13.81 1.48 -19.14
N ALA A 138 12.53 1.30 -18.82
CA ALA A 138 11.40 1.69 -19.66
C ALA A 138 11.13 3.20 -19.66
N LYS A 139 11.77 3.97 -18.79
CA LYS A 139 11.51 5.40 -18.54
C LYS A 139 10.03 5.70 -18.22
N GLN A 140 9.36 4.74 -17.64
CA GLN A 140 7.94 4.78 -17.33
C GLN A 140 7.64 3.89 -16.13
N GLY A 141 6.90 4.41 -15.17
CA GLY A 141 6.44 3.63 -14.03
C GLY A 141 5.80 4.47 -12.94
N SER A 142 5.11 3.81 -12.05
CA SER A 142 4.46 4.44 -10.91
C SER A 142 4.54 3.54 -9.67
N ILE A 143 4.92 4.12 -8.53
CA ILE A 143 4.94 3.39 -7.24
C ILE A 143 4.12 4.18 -6.22
N ILE A 144 3.14 3.51 -5.63
CA ILE A 144 2.34 4.05 -4.53
C ILE A 144 2.57 3.18 -3.29
N ASN A 145 3.16 3.76 -2.26
CA ASN A 145 3.36 3.10 -0.97
C ASN A 145 2.31 3.58 0.04
N VAL A 146 1.60 2.64 0.66
CA VAL A 146 0.59 2.98 1.67
C VAL A 146 1.25 3.11 3.04
N ALA A 147 1.50 4.35 3.44
CA ALA A 147 1.93 4.73 4.78
C ALA A 147 0.71 4.86 5.74
N SER A 148 0.69 5.85 6.60
CA SER A 148 -0.42 6.18 7.51
C SER A 148 -0.20 7.56 8.14
N THR A 149 -1.24 8.16 8.70
CA THR A 149 -1.07 9.30 9.64
C THR A 149 -0.29 8.90 10.90
N ALA A 150 -0.25 7.62 11.26
CA ALA A 150 0.60 7.07 12.32
C ALA A 150 2.12 7.27 12.04
N ALA A 151 2.50 7.59 10.80
CA ALA A 151 3.89 7.88 10.44
C ALA A 151 4.43 9.21 11.03
N PHE A 152 3.56 10.08 11.54
CA PHE A 152 3.91 11.42 11.96
C PHE A 152 4.05 11.58 13.48
N GLN A 153 3.78 10.52 14.24
CA GLN A 153 3.85 10.56 15.69
C GLN A 153 4.05 9.17 16.31
N PRO A 154 4.73 9.06 17.46
CA PRO A 154 4.74 7.82 18.22
C PRO A 154 3.36 7.53 18.81
N ILE A 155 2.95 6.27 18.80
CA ILE A 155 1.67 5.83 19.34
C ILE A 155 1.92 4.72 20.37
N PRO A 156 1.80 4.99 21.69
CA PRO A 156 1.86 3.95 22.72
C PRO A 156 0.88 2.82 22.42
N GLN A 157 1.26 1.57 22.72
CA GLN A 157 0.49 0.37 22.40
C GLN A 157 0.31 0.08 20.89
N PHE A 158 0.90 0.91 20.02
CA PHE A 158 0.90 0.71 18.58
C PHE A 158 2.28 1.06 18.00
N ALA A 159 3.33 0.87 18.83
CA ALA A 159 4.69 1.33 18.59
C ALA A 159 5.27 0.78 17.28
N THR A 160 5.23 -0.56 17.08
CA THR A 160 5.75 -1.21 15.88
C THR A 160 5.04 -0.71 14.62
N TYR A 161 3.71 -0.57 14.67
CA TYR A 161 2.95 -0.06 13.53
C TYR A 161 3.34 1.38 13.18
N ALA A 162 3.34 2.29 14.16
CA ALA A 162 3.71 3.68 13.94
C ALA A 162 5.14 3.80 13.38
N ALA A 163 6.10 3.08 13.96
CA ALA A 163 7.47 3.03 13.48
C ALA A 163 7.57 2.49 12.05
N SER A 164 6.85 1.39 11.73
CA SER A 164 6.84 0.83 10.38
C SER A 164 6.28 1.81 9.33
N LYS A 165 5.24 2.59 9.69
CA LYS A 165 4.67 3.57 8.77
C LYS A 165 5.53 4.83 8.63
N SER A 166 6.30 5.20 9.67
CA SER A 166 7.35 6.23 9.58
C SER A 166 8.49 5.80 8.66
N PHE A 167 8.89 4.52 8.74
CA PHE A 167 9.86 3.93 7.81
C PHE A 167 9.38 4.04 6.37
N VAL A 168 8.14 3.57 6.06
CA VAL A 168 7.57 3.64 4.70
C VAL A 168 7.53 5.06 4.18
N LEU A 169 7.11 6.03 5.00
CA LEU A 169 7.07 7.43 4.61
C LEU A 169 8.47 7.98 4.29
N SER A 170 9.45 7.72 5.14
CA SER A 170 10.84 8.17 4.95
C SER A 170 11.47 7.52 3.72
N PHE A 171 11.34 6.20 3.58
CA PHE A 171 11.81 5.43 2.41
C PHE A 171 11.20 5.98 1.11
N THR A 172 9.89 6.20 1.08
CA THR A 172 9.22 6.69 -0.13
C THR A 172 9.66 8.09 -0.52
N LYS A 173 9.90 8.97 0.45
CA LYS A 173 10.42 10.33 0.18
C LYS A 173 11.83 10.31 -0.43
N ALA A 174 12.69 9.41 0.05
CA ALA A 174 14.02 9.21 -0.52
C ALA A 174 13.92 8.65 -1.95
N LEU A 175 13.12 7.60 -2.13
CA LEU A 175 12.92 6.96 -3.42
C LEU A 175 12.30 7.92 -4.47
N TRP A 176 11.39 8.80 -4.04
CA TRP A 176 10.86 9.88 -4.88
C TRP A 176 11.96 10.81 -5.40
N ALA A 177 12.94 11.17 -4.55
CA ALA A 177 14.06 12.00 -4.96
C ALA A 177 15.02 11.25 -5.90
N GLU A 178 15.32 9.98 -5.64
CA GLU A 178 16.18 9.12 -6.46
C GLU A 178 15.60 8.87 -7.86
N THR A 179 14.28 8.84 -8.00
CA THR A 179 13.60 8.60 -9.28
C THR A 179 13.37 9.88 -10.10
N ASN A 180 13.79 11.04 -9.60
CA ASN A 180 13.63 12.28 -10.32
C ASN A 180 14.38 12.25 -11.66
N GLY A 181 13.69 12.62 -12.76
CA GLY A 181 14.25 12.60 -14.11
C GLY A 181 14.32 11.23 -14.80
N THR A 182 13.94 10.12 -14.10
CA THR A 182 13.96 8.77 -14.67
C THR A 182 12.70 8.41 -15.47
N GLY A 183 11.62 9.20 -15.37
CA GLY A 183 10.29 8.87 -15.91
C GLY A 183 9.42 8.06 -14.94
N VAL A 184 9.95 7.64 -13.80
CA VAL A 184 9.21 6.92 -12.75
C VAL A 184 8.64 7.89 -11.72
N ARG A 185 7.39 7.71 -11.34
CA ARG A 185 6.69 8.51 -10.32
C ARG A 185 6.52 7.71 -9.04
N VAL A 186 6.88 8.29 -7.91
CA VAL A 186 6.77 7.63 -6.59
C VAL A 186 6.01 8.53 -5.63
N THR A 187 5.10 7.97 -4.83
CA THR A 187 4.40 8.71 -3.78
C THR A 187 4.03 7.82 -2.61
N ALA A 188 3.95 8.39 -1.41
CA ALA A 188 3.30 7.76 -0.28
C ALA A 188 1.89 8.35 -0.06
N VAL A 189 0.89 7.52 0.13
CA VAL A 189 -0.38 7.97 0.70
C VAL A 189 -0.40 7.68 2.20
N CYS A 190 -0.83 8.67 2.99
CA CYS A 190 -0.91 8.57 4.45
C CYS A 190 -2.38 8.66 4.87
N PRO A 191 -3.12 7.53 4.87
CA PRO A 191 -4.49 7.49 5.35
C PRO A 191 -4.56 7.75 6.85
N GLY A 192 -5.62 8.42 7.29
CA GLY A 192 -6.12 8.32 8.65
C GLY A 192 -7.00 7.09 8.82
N PRO A 193 -7.86 7.03 9.85
CA PRO A 193 -8.84 5.98 9.98
C PRO A 193 -9.69 5.85 8.71
N THR A 194 -9.73 4.62 8.17
CA THR A 194 -10.40 4.32 6.91
C THR A 194 -11.35 3.13 7.11
N GLU A 195 -12.51 3.17 6.48
CA GLU A 195 -13.53 2.12 6.60
C GLU A 195 -13.08 0.85 5.88
N THR A 196 -12.37 0.00 6.62
CA THR A 196 -11.81 -1.29 6.17
C THR A 196 -11.77 -2.25 7.35
N GLY A 197 -11.52 -3.54 7.13
CA GLY A 197 -11.29 -4.52 8.20
C GLY A 197 -9.94 -4.38 8.93
N PHE A 198 -9.20 -3.29 8.72
CA PHE A 198 -7.87 -3.08 9.33
C PHE A 198 -7.92 -3.06 10.86
N PHE A 199 -8.89 -2.34 11.44
CA PHE A 199 -9.00 -2.17 12.89
C PHE A 199 -9.42 -3.43 13.61
N ASP A 200 -10.19 -4.30 12.95
CA ASP A 200 -10.56 -5.62 13.49
C ASP A 200 -9.32 -6.51 13.58
N VAL A 201 -8.51 -6.55 12.52
CA VAL A 201 -7.24 -7.29 12.48
C VAL A 201 -6.23 -6.74 13.48
N ALA A 202 -6.22 -5.42 13.69
CA ALA A 202 -5.33 -4.76 14.63
C ALA A 202 -5.72 -4.96 16.11
N GLY A 203 -6.93 -5.47 16.38
CA GLY A 203 -7.45 -5.66 17.74
C GLY A 203 -8.03 -4.39 18.38
N VAL A 204 -8.36 -3.37 17.58
CA VAL A 204 -8.92 -2.09 18.03
C VAL A 204 -10.12 -1.67 17.17
N PRO A 205 -11.20 -2.48 17.12
CA PRO A 205 -12.30 -2.28 16.16
C PRO A 205 -13.02 -0.94 16.30
N LYS A 206 -12.98 -0.33 17.47
CA LYS A 206 -13.63 0.97 17.74
C LYS A 206 -12.76 2.17 17.37
N MET A 207 -11.47 1.98 17.13
CA MET A 207 -10.55 3.08 16.84
C MET A 207 -11.02 3.88 15.60
N GLY A 208 -11.15 5.19 15.77
CA GLY A 208 -11.57 6.09 14.71
C GLY A 208 -13.04 5.97 14.30
N ALA A 209 -13.89 5.29 15.07
CA ALA A 209 -15.32 5.20 14.78
C ALA A 209 -15.92 6.62 14.66
N GLY A 210 -16.75 6.84 13.62
CA GLY A 210 -17.35 8.14 13.32
C GLY A 210 -16.42 9.14 12.58
N MET A 211 -15.13 8.86 12.45
CA MET A 211 -14.18 9.68 11.69
C MET A 211 -13.52 8.94 10.52
N ARG A 212 -13.94 7.71 10.25
CA ARG A 212 -13.38 6.89 9.18
C ARG A 212 -13.74 7.44 7.81
N ARG A 213 -12.73 7.53 6.97
CA ARG A 213 -12.89 7.93 5.58
C ARG A 213 -13.18 6.74 4.69
N GLN A 214 -13.75 6.99 3.53
CA GLN A 214 -13.99 5.93 2.55
C GLN A 214 -12.68 5.54 1.84
N PRO A 215 -12.46 4.25 1.54
CA PRO A 215 -11.27 3.79 0.81
C PRO A 215 -11.06 4.52 -0.53
N ASP A 216 -12.12 4.82 -1.25
CA ASP A 216 -12.06 5.50 -2.54
C ASP A 216 -11.55 6.95 -2.42
N ASP A 217 -11.77 7.64 -1.29
CA ASP A 217 -11.17 8.96 -1.03
C ASP A 217 -9.65 8.89 -0.87
N VAL A 218 -9.18 7.85 -0.17
CA VAL A 218 -7.74 7.60 0.02
C VAL A 218 -7.07 7.32 -1.32
N VAL A 219 -7.71 6.49 -2.15
CA VAL A 219 -7.22 6.16 -3.51
C VAL A 219 -7.13 7.41 -4.36
N ARG A 220 -8.17 8.26 -4.37
CA ARG A 220 -8.17 9.54 -5.08
C ARG A 220 -7.00 10.43 -4.61
N THR A 221 -6.80 10.54 -3.30
CA THR A 221 -5.68 11.31 -2.72
C THR A 221 -4.32 10.76 -3.19
N ALA A 222 -4.15 9.44 -3.30
CA ALA A 222 -2.91 8.81 -3.75
C ALA A 222 -2.62 9.14 -5.23
N PHE A 223 -3.60 8.98 -6.11
CA PHE A 223 -3.42 9.27 -7.54
C PHE A 223 -3.27 10.77 -7.82
N ASP A 224 -3.96 11.64 -7.10
CA ASP A 224 -3.75 13.09 -7.17
C ASP A 224 -2.32 13.49 -6.76
N ALA A 225 -1.77 12.85 -5.73
CA ALA A 225 -0.39 13.08 -5.31
C ALA A 225 0.60 12.61 -6.36
N LEU A 226 0.39 11.42 -6.93
CA LEU A 226 1.21 10.85 -7.99
C LEU A 226 1.21 11.74 -9.23
N ALA A 227 0.03 12.19 -9.68
CA ALA A 227 -0.13 13.07 -10.84
C ALA A 227 0.59 14.42 -10.65
N ARG A 228 0.60 14.94 -9.41
CA ARG A 228 1.25 16.21 -9.04
C ARG A 228 2.71 16.06 -8.61
N HIS A 229 3.34 14.89 -8.83
CA HIS A 229 4.71 14.60 -8.41
C HIS A 229 5.01 14.94 -6.94
N ARG A 230 4.07 14.67 -6.03
CA ARG A 230 4.26 14.90 -4.59
C ARG A 230 4.90 13.66 -3.95
N PRO A 231 5.91 13.83 -3.09
CA PRO A 231 6.54 12.69 -2.40
C PRO A 231 5.58 11.97 -1.45
N TYR A 232 4.58 12.67 -0.95
CA TYR A 232 3.50 12.09 -0.15
C TYR A 232 2.24 12.95 -0.13
N ALA A 233 1.11 12.35 0.24
CA ALA A 233 -0.11 13.07 0.58
C ALA A 233 -0.81 12.45 1.80
N ILE A 234 -1.41 13.31 2.63
CA ILE A 234 -2.22 12.91 3.78
C ILE A 234 -3.68 13.06 3.38
N ASP A 235 -4.44 11.96 3.52
CA ASP A 235 -5.85 11.95 3.21
C ASP A 235 -6.69 12.62 4.32
N GLY A 236 -7.60 13.51 3.93
CA GLY A 236 -8.48 14.24 4.85
C GLY A 236 -7.84 15.52 5.44
N PHE A 237 -8.66 16.57 5.57
CA PHE A 237 -8.21 17.86 6.08
C PHE A 237 -7.78 17.81 7.55
N ILE A 238 -8.59 17.19 8.40
CA ILE A 238 -8.30 17.04 9.84
C ILE A 238 -7.02 16.22 10.03
N ASN A 239 -6.90 15.09 9.34
CA ASN A 239 -5.71 14.25 9.38
C ASN A 239 -4.45 15.02 9.00
N ARG A 240 -4.55 15.89 7.99
CA ARG A 240 -3.45 16.74 7.53
C ARG A 240 -3.03 17.77 8.57
N ALA A 241 -4.01 18.38 9.25
CA ALA A 241 -3.74 19.33 10.33
C ALA A 241 -3.05 18.64 11.52
N VAL A 242 -3.58 17.50 11.98
CA VAL A 242 -2.99 16.73 13.08
C VAL A 242 -1.57 16.27 12.75
N ALA A 243 -1.35 15.67 11.58
CA ALA A 243 -0.03 15.17 11.17
C ALA A 243 1.03 16.28 11.03
N ARG A 244 0.61 17.52 10.71
CA ARG A 244 1.52 18.67 10.63
C ARG A 244 1.83 19.26 12.00
N LEU A 245 0.87 19.25 12.91
CA LEU A 245 1.02 19.88 14.23
C LEU A 245 1.69 18.92 15.24
N ALA A 246 1.36 17.65 15.23
CA ALA A 246 1.85 16.68 16.20
C ALA A 246 3.39 16.68 16.40
N PRO A 247 4.23 16.76 15.35
CA PRO A 247 5.67 16.79 15.52
C PRO A 247 6.22 18.03 16.26
N HIS A 248 5.44 19.09 16.37
CA HIS A 248 5.82 20.34 17.02
C HIS A 248 5.31 20.47 18.45
N LEU A 249 4.50 19.53 18.90
CA LEU A 249 3.95 19.51 20.27
C LEU A 249 4.85 18.72 21.22
N PRO A 250 4.79 19.00 22.54
CA PRO A 250 5.53 18.21 23.51
C PRO A 250 5.22 16.71 23.39
N PRO A 251 6.23 15.83 23.32
CA PRO A 251 6.02 14.40 23.09
C PRO A 251 5.06 13.73 24.08
N ARG A 252 5.12 14.13 25.36
CA ARG A 252 4.21 13.60 26.39
C ARG A 252 2.76 13.87 26.07
N LEU A 253 2.44 15.08 25.60
CA LEU A 253 1.06 15.46 25.22
C LEU A 253 0.57 14.62 24.05
N VAL A 254 1.38 14.54 23.00
CA VAL A 254 1.05 13.76 21.79
C VAL A 254 0.81 12.28 22.12
N MET A 255 1.70 11.67 22.92
CA MET A 255 1.56 10.26 23.30
C MET A 255 0.33 10.01 24.18
N THR A 256 0.02 10.92 25.13
CA THR A 256 -1.17 10.80 25.98
C THR A 256 -2.46 10.87 25.17
N GLU A 257 -2.55 11.81 24.22
CA GLU A 257 -3.73 11.91 23.37
C GLU A 257 -3.84 10.72 22.39
N ALA A 258 -2.72 10.27 21.82
CA ALA A 258 -2.71 9.09 20.97
C ALA A 258 -3.14 7.80 21.72
N GLU A 259 -2.77 7.65 23.00
CA GLU A 259 -3.19 6.51 23.82
C GLU A 259 -4.69 6.53 24.13
N LYS A 260 -5.27 7.71 24.41
CA LYS A 260 -6.71 7.85 24.60
C LYS A 260 -7.49 7.43 23.36
N TYR A 261 -6.96 7.76 22.18
CA TYR A 261 -7.59 7.44 20.90
C TYR A 261 -7.65 5.93 20.60
N LEU A 262 -6.75 5.14 21.20
CA LEU A 262 -6.77 3.67 21.10
C LEU A 262 -7.80 3.02 22.03
N LYS A 263 -8.19 3.69 23.11
CA LYS A 263 -9.09 3.15 24.16
C LYS A 263 -10.58 3.36 23.88
N VAL A 264 -10.95 4.04 22.81
CA VAL A 264 -12.34 4.37 22.46
C VAL A 264 -13.10 3.23 21.80
#